data_3c953c00919a4e72ae14ef4d530d487d
#
_entry.id   3c953c00919a4e72ae14ef4d530d487d
#
_cell.length_a   1.000
_cell.length_b   1.000
_cell.length_c   1.000
_cell.angle_alpha   90.00
_cell.angle_beta   90.00
_cell.angle_gamma   90.00
#
_symmetry.space_group_name_H-M   'P 1'
#
loop_
_entity.id
_entity.type
_entity.pdbx_description
1 polymer ?
#
loop_
_entity_poly.entity_id
_entity_poly.type
_entity_poly.pdbx_seq_one_letter_code
_entity_poly.pdbx_strand_id
1 'polypeptide(L)'
;MTGYHFTLAGADLVALGSGSLFWPEKKLLCVSDLHLGKSDRLMRWSGTLLPPYEVKDTLYRLEADIVLSDAQTIVCLGDSFDDLDAEASLRKDELSWLTRLQAGRRWIWI
;
A
#
# COMPACT_ATOMS: atom_id res chain seq x y z
N MET A 1 15.63 -8.60 8.17
CA MET A 1 14.21 -8.42 7.80
C MET A 1 13.50 -9.76 7.87
N THR A 2 12.38 -9.82 8.54
CA THR A 2 11.58 -11.04 8.62
C THR A 2 10.71 -11.18 7.38
N GLY A 3 10.76 -12.35 6.76
CA GLY A 3 10.01 -12.64 5.55
C GLY A 3 10.56 -13.89 4.89
N TYR A 4 9.94 -14.29 3.79
CA TYR A 4 10.39 -15.44 3.02
C TYR A 4 11.33 -14.96 1.91
N HIS A 5 12.59 -15.40 1.99
CA HIS A 5 13.62 -15.05 1.02
C HIS A 5 13.63 -16.07 -0.11
N PHE A 6 13.62 -15.61 -1.36
CA PHE A 6 13.64 -16.50 -2.52
C PHE A 6 14.30 -15.78 -3.70
N THR A 7 14.63 -16.54 -4.73
CA THR A 7 15.23 -16.00 -5.95
C THR A 7 14.29 -16.24 -7.11
N LEU A 8 14.06 -15.18 -7.91
CA LEU A 8 13.24 -15.24 -9.10
C LEU A 8 13.97 -14.55 -10.25
N ALA A 9 14.20 -15.27 -11.34
CA ALA A 9 14.88 -14.73 -12.52
C ALA A 9 16.22 -14.05 -12.19
N GLY A 10 16.93 -14.58 -11.23
CA GLY A 10 18.22 -14.04 -10.80
C GLY A 10 18.15 -12.92 -9.78
N ALA A 11 16.96 -12.50 -9.38
CA ALA A 11 16.77 -11.46 -8.37
C ALA A 11 16.46 -12.09 -7.01
N ASP A 12 17.18 -11.63 -5.99
CA ASP A 12 16.90 -12.05 -4.61
C ASP A 12 15.78 -11.17 -4.05
N LEU A 13 14.68 -11.79 -3.64
CA LEU A 13 13.46 -11.11 -3.21
C LEU A 13 13.06 -11.58 -1.81
N VAL A 14 12.27 -10.75 -1.13
CA VAL A 14 11.72 -11.08 0.19
C VAL A 14 10.21 -10.88 0.16
N ALA A 15 9.46 -11.95 0.40
CA ALA A 15 8.01 -11.87 0.57
C ALA A 15 7.71 -11.56 2.04
N LEU A 16 7.14 -10.39 2.30
CA LEU A 16 6.83 -9.96 3.66
C LEU A 16 5.50 -10.54 4.13
N GLY A 17 5.35 -10.69 5.43
CA GLY A 17 4.12 -11.24 6.01
C GLY A 17 2.88 -10.41 5.73
N SER A 18 3.05 -9.13 5.41
CA SER A 18 1.97 -8.22 5.03
C SER A 18 1.42 -8.47 3.63
N GLY A 19 2.12 -9.29 2.81
CA GLY A 19 1.78 -9.50 1.41
C GLY A 19 2.58 -8.64 0.45
N SER A 20 3.44 -7.78 0.96
CA SER A 20 4.33 -6.97 0.11
C SER A 20 5.53 -7.78 -0.35
N LEU A 21 6.12 -7.36 -1.46
CA LEU A 21 7.33 -7.97 -2.01
C LEU A 21 8.44 -6.93 -2.01
N PHE A 22 9.58 -7.28 -1.43
CA PHE A 22 10.72 -6.38 -1.34
C PHE A 22 11.90 -6.89 -2.17
N TRP A 23 12.48 -6.00 -2.96
CA TRP A 23 13.69 -6.26 -3.75
C TRP A 23 14.84 -5.44 -3.16
N PRO A 24 15.65 -6.02 -2.25
CA PRO A 24 16.67 -5.26 -1.52
C PRO A 24 17.71 -4.57 -2.40
N GLU A 25 18.18 -5.26 -3.45
CA GLU A 25 19.19 -4.70 -4.34
C GLU A 25 18.74 -3.39 -4.99
N LYS A 26 17.46 -3.29 -5.34
CA LYS A 26 16.89 -2.11 -5.98
C LYS A 26 16.19 -1.18 -5.00
N LYS A 27 16.16 -1.53 -3.71
CA LYS A 27 15.40 -0.80 -2.68
C LYS A 27 13.98 -0.52 -3.13
N LEU A 28 13.33 -1.54 -3.70
CA LEU A 28 12.01 -1.45 -4.29
C LEU A 28 11.03 -2.31 -3.52
N LEU A 29 9.93 -1.70 -3.09
CA LEU A 29 8.83 -2.38 -2.43
C LEU A 29 7.64 -2.41 -3.38
N CYS A 30 7.10 -3.60 -3.60
CA CYS A 30 5.95 -3.80 -4.47
C CYS A 30 4.76 -4.22 -3.60
N VAL A 31 3.66 -3.49 -3.74
CA VAL A 31 2.43 -3.76 -3.00
C VAL A 31 1.27 -3.89 -3.97
N SER A 32 0.22 -4.58 -3.54
CA SER A 32 -0.99 -4.73 -4.36
C SER A 32 -2.21 -4.78 -3.45
N ASP A 33 -3.39 -4.63 -4.07
CA ASP A 33 -4.67 -4.80 -3.39
C ASP A 33 -4.82 -3.89 -2.16
N LEU A 34 -4.38 -2.65 -2.28
CA LEU A 34 -4.52 -1.69 -1.18
C LEU A 34 -5.98 -1.36 -0.91
N HIS A 35 -6.82 -1.35 -1.93
CA HIS A 35 -8.26 -1.09 -1.82
C HIS A 35 -8.58 0.18 -1.02
N LEU A 36 -7.86 1.26 -1.32
CA LEU A 36 -8.09 2.53 -0.65
C LEU A 36 -9.50 3.02 -0.94
N GLY A 37 -10.20 3.47 0.09
CA GLY A 37 -11.57 3.93 -0.04
C GLY A 37 -12.62 2.82 0.03
N LYS A 38 -12.23 1.58 0.31
CA LYS A 38 -13.14 0.43 0.32
C LYS A 38 -14.31 0.61 1.28
N SER A 39 -14.06 1.10 2.49
CA SER A 39 -15.12 1.31 3.48
C SER A 39 -16.18 2.28 2.97
N ASP A 40 -15.76 3.35 2.32
CA ASP A 40 -16.67 4.35 1.76
C ASP A 40 -17.50 3.76 0.63
N ARG A 41 -16.89 2.96 -0.25
CA ARG A 41 -17.61 2.28 -1.33
C ARG A 41 -18.70 1.36 -0.78
N LEU A 42 -18.38 0.55 0.23
CA LEU A 42 -19.34 -0.36 0.84
C LEU A 42 -20.49 0.39 1.50
N MET A 43 -20.22 1.51 2.14
CA MET A 43 -21.27 2.38 2.70
C MET A 43 -22.22 2.86 1.61
N ARG A 44 -21.69 3.35 0.49
CA ARG A 44 -22.53 3.86 -0.61
C ARG A 44 -23.43 2.78 -1.22
N TRP A 45 -22.92 1.56 -1.32
CA TRP A 45 -23.63 0.48 -2.01
C TRP A 45 -24.60 -0.28 -1.11
N SER A 46 -24.23 -0.49 0.14
CA SER A 46 -25.01 -1.34 1.04
C SER A 46 -25.85 -0.54 2.04
N GLY A 47 -25.57 0.74 2.19
CA GLY A 47 -26.19 1.56 3.22
C GLY A 47 -25.69 1.24 4.63
N THR A 48 -24.66 0.40 4.74
CA THR A 48 -24.09 0.01 6.02
C THR A 48 -22.98 0.95 6.42
N LEU A 49 -23.02 1.44 7.64
CA LEU A 49 -21.97 2.31 8.16
C LEU A 49 -20.80 1.44 8.61
N LEU A 50 -19.68 1.52 7.88
CA LEU A 50 -18.46 0.80 8.22
C LEU A 50 -17.45 1.74 8.87
N PRO A 51 -16.69 1.26 9.86
CA PRO A 51 -15.60 2.06 10.42
C PRO A 51 -14.54 2.35 9.35
N PRO A 52 -13.93 3.54 9.35
CA PRO A 52 -12.90 3.90 8.36
C PRO A 52 -11.54 3.28 8.65
N TYR A 53 -11.49 2.22 9.46
CA TYR A 53 -10.24 1.61 9.90
C TYR A 53 -9.50 0.88 8.80
N GLU A 54 -10.21 0.40 7.77
CA GLU A 54 -9.55 -0.36 6.69
C GLU A 54 -8.50 0.46 5.96
N VAL A 55 -8.80 1.73 5.65
CA VAL A 55 -7.84 2.60 4.98
C VAL A 55 -6.67 2.91 5.91
N LYS A 56 -6.96 3.27 7.16
CA LYS A 56 -5.91 3.59 8.14
C LYS A 56 -5.04 2.37 8.44
N ASP A 57 -5.64 1.20 8.56
CA ASP A 57 -4.92 -0.04 8.79
C ASP A 57 -4.00 -0.37 7.61
N THR A 58 -4.50 -0.19 6.38
CA THR A 58 -3.71 -0.38 5.17
C THR A 58 -2.52 0.57 5.13
N LEU A 59 -2.75 1.85 5.40
CA LEU A 59 -1.69 2.85 5.41
C LEU A 59 -0.67 2.57 6.50
N TYR A 60 -1.12 2.12 7.66
CA TYR A 60 -0.24 1.78 8.77
C TYR A 60 0.69 0.62 8.39
N ARG A 61 0.14 -0.43 7.79
CA ARG A 61 0.94 -1.57 7.34
C ARG A 61 1.91 -1.18 6.24
N LEU A 62 1.46 -0.34 5.30
CA LEU A 62 2.31 0.16 4.23
C LEU A 62 3.47 0.97 4.79
N GLU A 63 3.19 1.87 5.73
CA GLU A 63 4.23 2.66 6.38
C GLU A 63 5.23 1.76 7.12
N ALA A 64 4.73 0.76 7.84
CA ALA A 64 5.60 -0.18 8.55
C ALA A 64 6.54 -0.91 7.60
N ASP A 65 6.03 -1.35 6.44
CA ASP A 65 6.85 -2.03 5.44
C ASP A 65 7.88 -1.08 4.83
N ILE A 66 7.50 0.16 4.57
CA ILE A 66 8.42 1.17 4.02
C ILE A 66 9.54 1.46 5.01
N VAL A 67 9.20 1.66 6.28
CA VAL A 67 10.20 1.92 7.32
C VAL A 67 11.13 0.72 7.50
N LEU A 68 10.56 -0.47 7.58
CA LEU A 68 11.32 -1.70 7.77
C LEU A 68 12.29 -1.97 6.63
N SER A 69 11.85 -1.75 5.39
CA SER A 69 12.63 -2.04 4.19
C SER A 69 13.56 -0.89 3.79
N ASP A 70 13.29 0.31 4.26
CA ASP A 70 13.96 1.53 3.80
C ASP A 70 13.87 1.67 2.27
N ALA A 71 12.76 1.26 1.70
CA ALA A 71 12.56 1.29 0.26
C ALA A 71 12.55 2.72 -0.27
N GLN A 72 13.19 2.92 -1.41
CA GLN A 72 13.24 4.21 -2.09
C GLN A 72 12.26 4.29 -3.26
N THR A 73 11.82 3.14 -3.75
CA THR A 73 10.83 3.03 -4.82
C THR A 73 9.69 2.17 -4.35
N ILE A 74 8.47 2.67 -4.52
CA ILE A 74 7.25 1.94 -4.16
C ILE A 74 6.44 1.75 -5.43
N VAL A 75 6.13 0.49 -5.75
CA VAL A 75 5.27 0.15 -6.89
C VAL A 75 3.96 -0.38 -6.34
N CYS A 76 2.87 0.31 -6.69
CA CYS A 76 1.53 -0.11 -6.31
C CYS A 76 0.85 -0.75 -7.51
N LEU A 77 0.72 -2.07 -7.49
CA LEU A 77 0.05 -2.82 -8.54
C LEU A 77 -1.46 -2.62 -8.47
N GLY A 78 -2.20 -3.22 -9.40
CA GLY A 78 -3.64 -3.01 -9.51
C GLY A 78 -4.42 -3.09 -8.21
N ASP A 79 -5.63 -2.55 -8.21
CA ASP A 79 -6.54 -2.49 -7.06
C ASP A 79 -6.01 -1.63 -5.91
N SER A 80 -5.20 -0.60 -6.25
CA SER A 80 -4.75 0.38 -5.25
C SER A 80 -5.91 1.22 -4.73
N PHE A 81 -6.85 1.60 -5.60
CA PHE A 81 -8.10 2.26 -5.22
C PHE A 81 -9.26 1.35 -5.55
N ASP A 82 -10.27 1.36 -4.69
CA ASP A 82 -11.36 0.41 -4.78
C ASP A 82 -12.32 0.72 -5.94
N ASP A 83 -12.51 2.00 -6.28
CA ASP A 83 -13.28 2.43 -7.45
C ASP A 83 -12.74 3.77 -7.97
N LEU A 84 -13.37 4.30 -9.03
CA LEU A 84 -12.92 5.53 -9.67
C LEU A 84 -12.97 6.75 -8.76
N ASP A 85 -13.86 6.74 -7.76
CA ASP A 85 -14.03 7.85 -6.83
C ASP A 85 -13.31 7.63 -5.50
N ALA A 86 -12.60 6.52 -5.34
CA ALA A 86 -12.01 6.14 -4.06
C ALA A 86 -10.99 7.16 -3.57
N GLU A 87 -10.21 7.74 -4.48
CA GLU A 87 -9.23 8.76 -4.10
C GLU A 87 -9.90 9.98 -3.50
N ALA A 88 -11.00 10.43 -4.12
CA ALA A 88 -11.77 11.57 -3.62
C ALA A 88 -12.48 11.25 -2.30
N SER A 89 -12.71 9.97 -2.02
CA SER A 89 -13.37 9.52 -0.80
C SER A 89 -12.45 9.49 0.41
N LEU A 90 -11.14 9.55 0.21
CA LEU A 90 -10.19 9.53 1.31
C LEU A 90 -10.34 10.78 2.17
N ARG A 91 -10.20 10.59 3.49
CA ARG A 91 -10.21 11.70 4.41
C ARG A 91 -8.97 12.56 4.23
N LYS A 92 -9.06 13.82 4.64
CA LYS A 92 -7.96 14.76 4.53
C LYS A 92 -6.70 14.27 5.25
N ASP A 93 -6.87 13.68 6.44
CA ASP A 93 -5.75 13.13 7.20
C ASP A 93 -5.13 11.90 6.51
N GLU A 94 -5.97 11.09 5.85
CA GLU A 94 -5.50 9.94 5.09
C GLU A 94 -4.72 10.37 3.85
N LEU A 95 -5.21 11.38 3.14
CA LEU A 95 -4.49 11.95 1.99
C LEU A 95 -3.15 12.55 2.41
N SER A 96 -3.13 13.25 3.55
CA SER A 96 -1.89 13.81 4.09
C SER A 96 -0.90 12.71 4.46
N TRP A 97 -1.39 11.63 5.03
CA TRP A 97 -0.58 10.47 5.38
C TRP A 97 0.06 9.87 4.14
N LEU A 98 -0.76 9.61 3.12
CA LEU A 98 -0.28 9.03 1.86
C LEU A 98 0.75 9.95 1.20
N THR A 99 0.51 11.26 1.20
CA THR A 99 1.45 12.25 0.66
C THR A 99 2.78 12.21 1.39
N ARG A 100 2.76 12.07 2.71
CA ARG A 100 4.00 11.95 3.49
C ARG A 100 4.79 10.69 3.14
N LEU A 101 4.09 9.58 2.91
CA LEU A 101 4.76 8.34 2.52
C LEU A 101 5.44 8.48 1.17
N GLN A 102 4.86 9.28 0.27
CA GLN A 102 5.42 9.50 -1.06
C GLN A 102 6.62 10.44 -1.06
N ALA A 103 6.73 11.29 -0.03
CA ALA A 103 7.77 12.30 0.02
C ALA A 103 9.17 11.68 0.05
N GLY A 104 10.05 12.14 -0.84
CA GLY A 104 11.42 11.65 -0.92
C GLY A 104 11.56 10.26 -1.53
N ARG A 105 10.48 9.68 -2.05
CA ARG A 105 10.48 8.34 -2.65
C ARG A 105 9.94 8.40 -4.06
N ARG A 106 10.38 7.45 -4.89
CA ARG A 106 9.78 7.25 -6.20
C ARG A 106 8.54 6.38 -6.02
N TRP A 107 7.41 6.88 -6.51
CA TRP A 107 6.13 6.20 -6.31
C TRP A 107 5.47 5.93 -7.66
N ILE A 108 5.09 4.68 -7.90
CA ILE A 108 4.53 4.25 -9.18
C ILE A 108 3.18 3.58 -8.92
N TRP A 109 2.15 4.13 -9.54
CA TRP A 109 0.80 3.53 -9.56
C TRP A 109 0.60 2.78 -10.86
N ILE A 110 0.13 1.55 -10.77
CA ILE A 110 -0.18 0.75 -11.95
C ILE A 110 -1.70 0.62 -12.07
#